data_3289d53c7691ee8be3f8849af5ed831c
#
_entry.id   3289d53c7691ee8be3f8849af5ed831c
#
_cell.length_a   1.000
_cell.length_b   1.000
_cell.length_c   1.000
_cell.angle_alpha   90.00
_cell.angle_beta   90.00
_cell.angle_gamma   90.00
#
_symmetry.space_group_name_H-M   'P 1'
#
loop_
_entity.id
_entity.type
_entity.pdbx_description
1 polymer ?
#
loop_
_entity_poly.entity_id
_entity_poly.type
_entity_poly.pdbx_seq_one_letter_code
_entity_poly.pdbx_strand_id
1 'polypeptide(L)'
;MDPRDPEAAQKLEHAFRDLKLKGLKLHPGRVHVMPSDPIMEPIYAVCEKYNKPILFHAGLSWEPDTLTSYCQPMAFESVAANHPHLRICLGHFGWLWVRETAMLMVKYPNVYADTGALYFDNAKEFYTQMLTQDIPITWIDRSLRHQVMFGSNNPRFEQIRMAQAIQELGFRESTLELIMGKNAIEFLGGLD
;
A
#
# COMPACT_ATOMS: atom_id res chain seq x y z
N MET A 1 8.10 -5.73 12.52
CA MET A 1 9.50 -6.12 12.27
C MET A 1 10.35 -4.87 12.28
N ASP A 2 11.51 -4.88 12.92
CA ASP A 2 12.50 -3.80 12.87
C ASP A 2 13.64 -4.26 11.92
N PRO A 3 13.91 -3.53 10.84
CA PRO A 3 15.00 -3.88 9.91
C PRO A 3 16.41 -3.91 10.53
N ARG A 4 16.58 -3.23 11.67
CA ARG A 4 17.87 -3.21 12.41
C ARG A 4 18.12 -4.47 13.23
N ASP A 5 17.12 -5.32 13.41
CA ASP A 5 17.30 -6.63 14.02
C ASP A 5 18.17 -7.50 13.11
N PRO A 6 19.35 -7.97 13.55
CA PRO A 6 20.24 -8.79 12.71
C PRO A 6 19.58 -10.09 12.25
N GLU A 7 18.54 -10.56 12.94
CA GLU A 7 17.77 -11.74 12.57
C GLU A 7 16.53 -11.43 11.74
N ALA A 8 16.26 -10.17 11.37
CA ALA A 8 15.03 -9.77 10.69
C ALA A 8 14.76 -10.58 9.41
N ALA A 9 15.77 -10.74 8.56
CA ALA A 9 15.65 -11.51 7.32
C ALA A 9 15.36 -13.00 7.60
N GLN A 10 16.01 -13.60 8.60
CA GLN A 10 15.77 -15.01 8.97
C GLN A 10 14.35 -15.21 9.53
N LYS A 11 13.90 -14.29 10.39
CA LYS A 11 12.52 -14.30 10.94
C LYS A 11 11.48 -14.16 9.84
N LEU A 12 11.75 -13.30 8.85
CA LEU A 12 10.88 -13.13 7.69
C LEU A 12 10.86 -14.38 6.81
N GLU A 13 12.02 -14.98 6.57
CA GLU A 13 12.11 -16.23 5.81
C GLU A 13 11.33 -17.36 6.48
N HIS A 14 11.46 -17.53 7.79
CA HIS A 14 10.66 -18.46 8.59
C HIS A 14 9.15 -18.17 8.44
N ALA A 15 8.76 -16.89 8.53
CA ALA A 15 7.36 -16.49 8.40
C ALA A 15 6.77 -16.86 7.02
N PHE A 16 7.53 -16.72 5.94
CA PHE A 16 7.05 -17.08 4.60
C PHE A 16 7.11 -18.59 4.34
N ARG A 17 8.23 -19.24 4.71
CA ARG A 17 8.44 -20.65 4.44
C ARG A 17 7.59 -21.56 5.33
N ASP A 18 7.60 -21.30 6.63
CA ASP A 18 7.04 -22.23 7.63
C ASP A 18 5.63 -21.82 8.08
N LEU A 19 5.41 -20.52 8.35
CA LEU A 19 4.12 -19.99 8.78
C LEU A 19 3.19 -19.64 7.61
N LYS A 20 3.67 -19.72 6.37
CA LYS A 20 2.88 -19.47 5.14
C LYS A 20 2.24 -18.08 5.07
N LEU A 21 2.86 -17.07 5.69
CA LEU A 21 2.37 -15.69 5.59
C LEU A 21 2.39 -15.22 4.14
N LYS A 22 1.41 -14.41 3.77
CA LYS A 22 1.17 -14.00 2.37
C LYS A 22 1.91 -12.71 1.98
N GLY A 23 2.43 -11.95 2.93
CA GLY A 23 3.15 -10.70 2.68
C GLY A 23 3.70 -10.09 3.95
N LEU A 24 4.38 -8.96 3.81
CA LEU A 24 4.98 -8.18 4.90
C LEU A 24 4.30 -6.83 5.03
N LYS A 25 4.00 -6.38 6.25
CA LYS A 25 3.63 -4.99 6.55
C LYS A 25 4.78 -4.29 7.27
N LEU A 26 5.19 -3.12 6.77
CA LEU A 26 6.19 -2.25 7.40
C LEU A 26 5.64 -0.83 7.63
N HIS A 27 6.17 -0.18 8.64
CA HIS A 27 5.84 1.21 8.98
C HIS A 27 7.13 2.03 9.12
N PRO A 28 7.67 2.60 8.02
CA PRO A 28 8.94 3.32 8.03
C PRO A 28 9.02 4.43 9.07
N GLY A 29 7.95 5.22 9.20
CA GLY A 29 7.86 6.32 10.17
C GLY A 29 7.93 5.88 11.63
N ARG A 30 7.52 4.63 11.94
CA ARG A 30 7.59 4.07 13.30
C ARG A 30 8.99 3.52 13.62
N VAL A 31 9.62 2.88 12.64
CA VAL A 31 10.97 2.31 12.83
C VAL A 31 12.07 3.31 12.54
N HIS A 32 11.75 4.48 11.99
CA HIS A 32 12.70 5.53 11.59
C HIS A 32 13.80 5.01 10.66
N VAL A 33 13.40 4.19 9.68
CA VAL A 33 14.27 3.66 8.63
C VAL A 33 13.67 4.03 7.28
N MET A 34 14.48 4.68 6.44
CA MET A 34 14.04 5.01 5.07
C MET A 34 13.83 3.74 4.26
N PRO A 35 12.81 3.68 3.41
CA PRO A 35 12.64 2.54 2.50
C PRO A 35 13.87 2.26 1.63
N SER A 36 14.60 3.30 1.26
CA SER A 36 15.83 3.21 0.44
C SER A 36 17.11 2.94 1.24
N ASP A 37 17.03 2.77 2.56
CA ASP A 37 18.20 2.49 3.38
C ASP A 37 18.76 1.09 3.03
N PRO A 38 20.07 0.93 2.82
CA PRO A 38 20.69 -0.36 2.52
C PRO A 38 20.40 -1.48 3.54
N ILE A 39 20.05 -1.12 4.78
CA ILE A 39 19.64 -2.09 5.81
C ILE A 39 18.36 -2.86 5.42
N MET A 40 17.58 -2.32 4.49
CA MET A 40 16.34 -2.93 3.97
C MET A 40 16.62 -4.03 2.93
N GLU A 41 17.77 -4.04 2.28
CA GLU A 41 18.08 -4.97 1.18
C GLU A 41 17.88 -6.45 1.54
N PRO A 42 18.30 -6.95 2.73
CA PRO A 42 18.05 -8.33 3.10
C PRO A 42 16.55 -8.67 3.20
N ILE A 43 15.71 -7.70 3.59
CA ILE A 43 14.24 -7.85 3.67
C ILE A 43 13.65 -7.95 2.27
N TYR A 44 14.08 -7.06 1.35
CA TYR A 44 13.63 -7.08 -0.05
C TYR A 44 14.02 -8.38 -0.74
N ALA A 45 15.26 -8.82 -0.57
CA ALA A 45 15.73 -10.09 -1.13
C ALA A 45 14.91 -11.30 -0.67
N VAL A 46 14.50 -11.35 0.61
CA VAL A 46 13.62 -12.42 1.11
C VAL A 46 12.23 -12.31 0.49
N CYS A 47 11.66 -11.11 0.37
CA CYS A 47 10.36 -10.93 -0.25
C CYS A 47 10.37 -11.36 -1.73
N GLU A 48 11.39 -10.99 -2.49
CA GLU A 48 11.56 -11.42 -3.89
C GLU A 48 11.76 -12.93 -4.01
N LYS A 49 12.63 -13.52 -3.17
CA LYS A 49 12.89 -14.97 -3.13
C LYS A 49 11.61 -15.79 -2.97
N TYR A 50 10.70 -15.32 -2.13
CA TYR A 50 9.43 -16.01 -1.84
C TYR A 50 8.25 -15.47 -2.66
N ASN A 51 8.50 -14.52 -3.57
CA ASN A 51 7.47 -13.82 -4.36
C ASN A 51 6.36 -13.25 -3.46
N LYS A 52 6.74 -12.61 -2.35
CA LYS A 52 5.82 -12.01 -1.38
C LYS A 52 5.82 -10.50 -1.46
N PRO A 53 4.63 -9.85 -1.45
CA PRO A 53 4.52 -8.40 -1.51
C PRO A 53 4.85 -7.74 -0.18
N ILE A 54 5.15 -6.44 -0.27
CA ILE A 54 5.27 -5.56 0.91
C ILE A 54 4.19 -4.49 0.85
N LEU A 55 3.46 -4.35 1.96
CA LEU A 55 2.58 -3.22 2.21
C LEU A 55 3.30 -2.27 3.16
N PHE A 56 3.61 -1.07 2.70
CA PHE A 56 4.16 -0.02 3.54
C PHE A 56 3.06 0.89 4.07
N HIS A 57 3.20 1.37 5.30
CA HIS A 57 2.50 2.58 5.69
C HIS A 57 3.09 3.74 4.88
N ALA A 58 2.24 4.47 4.16
CA ALA A 58 2.61 5.66 3.40
C ALA A 58 1.67 6.81 3.75
N GLY A 59 2.18 8.03 3.65
CA GLY A 59 1.41 9.22 4.01
C GLY A 59 1.41 9.53 5.50
N LEU A 60 0.35 10.21 5.94
CA LEU A 60 0.21 10.67 7.31
C LEU A 60 -0.01 9.52 8.29
N SER A 61 0.65 9.57 9.44
CA SER A 61 0.31 8.78 10.62
C SER A 61 -0.20 9.70 11.73
N TRP A 62 -1.22 9.23 12.48
CA TRP A 62 -1.74 9.97 13.64
C TRP A 62 -0.89 9.81 14.89
N GLU A 63 0.04 8.90 14.90
CA GLU A 63 0.89 8.61 16.04
C GLU A 63 1.98 9.68 16.15
N PRO A 64 2.05 10.45 17.26
CA PRO A 64 2.98 11.58 17.38
C PRO A 64 4.47 11.22 17.31
N ASP A 65 4.80 9.99 17.65
CA ASP A 65 6.15 9.42 17.62
C ASP A 65 6.55 8.85 16.25
N THR A 66 5.65 8.88 15.26
CA THR A 66 5.95 8.47 13.89
C THR A 66 6.34 9.68 13.03
N LEU A 67 7.46 9.56 12.31
CA LEU A 67 7.93 10.63 11.43
C LEU A 67 7.41 10.44 10.01
N THR A 68 6.54 11.32 9.59
CA THR A 68 5.90 11.29 8.26
C THR A 68 6.89 11.41 7.11
N SER A 69 8.06 12.04 7.32
CA SER A 69 9.13 12.15 6.31
C SER A 69 9.62 10.79 5.78
N TYR A 70 9.54 9.73 6.60
CA TYR A 70 9.86 8.36 6.18
C TYR A 70 8.74 7.68 5.37
N CYS A 71 7.56 8.29 5.32
CA CYS A 71 6.36 7.73 4.74
C CYS A 71 5.87 8.50 3.49
N GLN A 72 6.61 9.51 3.03
CA GLN A 72 6.27 10.23 1.82
C GLN A 72 6.42 9.30 0.60
N PRO A 73 5.48 9.31 -0.37
CA PRO A 73 5.51 8.39 -1.51
C PRO A 73 6.83 8.40 -2.26
N MET A 74 7.46 9.55 -2.42
CA MET A 74 8.75 9.67 -3.14
C MET A 74 9.90 8.92 -2.46
N ALA A 75 9.81 8.60 -1.16
CA ALA A 75 10.80 7.78 -0.47
C ALA A 75 10.83 6.33 -0.97
N PHE A 76 9.77 5.87 -1.65
CA PHE A 76 9.66 4.52 -2.19
C PHE A 76 10.09 4.40 -3.66
N GLU A 77 10.39 5.51 -4.35
CA GLU A 77 10.70 5.50 -5.78
C GLU A 77 11.91 4.62 -6.12
N SER A 78 13.00 4.77 -5.37
CA SER A 78 14.22 3.98 -5.60
C SER A 78 14.00 2.48 -5.34
N VAL A 79 13.17 2.14 -4.35
CA VAL A 79 12.80 0.74 -4.09
C VAL A 79 12.01 0.16 -5.26
N ALA A 80 11.02 0.89 -5.77
CA ALA A 80 10.24 0.46 -6.92
C ALA A 80 11.10 0.26 -8.18
N ALA A 81 12.08 1.14 -8.39
CA ALA A 81 12.99 1.09 -9.54
C ALA A 81 14.02 -0.06 -9.44
N ASN A 82 14.60 -0.27 -8.25
CA ASN A 82 15.66 -1.25 -8.04
C ASN A 82 15.13 -2.68 -7.88
N HIS A 83 13.86 -2.82 -7.46
CA HIS A 83 13.18 -4.10 -7.23
C HIS A 83 11.93 -4.24 -8.11
N PRO A 84 12.06 -4.31 -9.44
CA PRO A 84 10.91 -4.29 -10.36
C PRO A 84 10.00 -5.52 -10.23
N HIS A 85 10.47 -6.59 -9.61
CA HIS A 85 9.69 -7.81 -9.35
C HIS A 85 9.04 -7.82 -7.96
N LEU A 86 9.39 -6.90 -7.08
CA LEU A 86 8.80 -6.75 -5.77
C LEU A 86 7.50 -5.95 -5.86
N ARG A 87 6.37 -6.56 -5.54
CA ARG A 87 5.09 -5.85 -5.45
C ARG A 87 5.06 -5.01 -4.17
N ILE A 88 4.89 -3.70 -4.34
CA ILE A 88 4.91 -2.70 -3.27
C ILE A 88 3.54 -2.05 -3.19
N CYS A 89 2.89 -2.05 -2.04
CA CYS A 89 1.68 -1.29 -1.80
C CYS A 89 1.97 -0.10 -0.90
N LEU A 90 1.60 1.09 -1.36
CA LEU A 90 1.60 2.31 -0.57
C LEU A 90 0.26 2.42 0.15
N GLY A 91 0.25 2.12 1.43
CA GLY A 91 -0.95 2.14 2.27
C GLY A 91 -1.59 3.52 2.32
N HIS A 92 -2.92 3.54 2.47
CA HIS A 92 -3.68 4.78 2.65
C HIS A 92 -3.61 5.74 1.45
N PHE A 93 -3.30 5.20 0.27
CA PHE A 93 -3.02 5.96 -0.96
C PHE A 93 -1.93 7.04 -0.76
N GLY A 94 -1.06 6.88 0.23
CA GLY A 94 -0.04 7.88 0.57
C GLY A 94 -0.62 9.23 1.02
N TRP A 95 -1.83 9.26 1.56
CA TRP A 95 -2.53 10.50 1.90
C TRP A 95 -1.68 11.36 2.89
N LEU A 96 -1.43 12.63 2.64
CA LEU A 96 -2.00 13.63 1.72
C LEU A 96 -1.36 13.67 0.30
N TRP A 97 -0.35 12.89 -0.01
CA TRP A 97 0.40 12.91 -1.28
C TRP A 97 -0.22 11.96 -2.32
N VAL A 98 -1.53 12.12 -2.57
CA VAL A 98 -2.30 11.24 -3.48
C VAL A 98 -1.78 11.32 -4.91
N ARG A 99 -1.38 12.52 -5.37
CA ARG A 99 -0.87 12.74 -6.73
C ARG A 99 0.51 12.11 -6.94
N GLU A 100 1.39 12.22 -5.95
CA GLU A 100 2.72 11.59 -5.98
C GLU A 100 2.60 10.06 -5.96
N THR A 101 1.67 9.52 -5.18
CA THR A 101 1.34 8.09 -5.20
C THR A 101 0.87 7.66 -6.59
N ALA A 102 -0.08 8.38 -7.19
CA ALA A 102 -0.58 8.09 -8.52
C ALA A 102 0.54 8.19 -9.58
N MET A 103 1.44 9.16 -9.47
CA MET A 103 2.61 9.29 -10.35
C MET A 103 3.52 8.05 -10.26
N LEU A 104 3.82 7.57 -9.05
CA LEU A 104 4.62 6.35 -8.88
C LEU A 104 3.93 5.14 -9.50
N MET A 105 2.62 4.99 -9.33
CA MET A 105 1.84 3.91 -9.91
C MET A 105 1.83 3.94 -11.44
N VAL A 106 1.77 5.13 -12.05
CA VAL A 106 1.88 5.30 -13.51
C VAL A 106 3.26 4.89 -14.02
N LYS A 107 4.31 5.23 -13.27
CA LYS A 107 5.70 5.00 -13.68
C LYS A 107 6.14 3.56 -13.43
N TYR A 108 5.67 2.94 -12.34
CA TYR A 108 6.13 1.64 -11.87
C TYR A 108 4.96 0.65 -11.74
N PRO A 109 4.88 -0.36 -12.61
CA PRO A 109 3.79 -1.34 -12.59
C PRO A 109 3.76 -2.22 -11.35
N ASN A 110 4.87 -2.29 -10.61
CA ASN A 110 4.99 -3.01 -9.34
C ASN A 110 4.52 -2.21 -8.11
N VAL A 111 4.09 -0.94 -8.30
CA VAL A 111 3.56 -0.09 -7.23
C VAL A 111 2.03 -0.13 -7.22
N TYR A 112 1.48 -0.44 -6.07
CA TYR A 112 0.05 -0.49 -5.76
C TYR A 112 -0.28 0.53 -4.67
N ALA A 113 -1.56 0.82 -4.48
CA ALA A 113 -2.05 1.60 -3.35
C ALA A 113 -3.33 1.00 -2.77
N ASP A 114 -3.54 1.14 -1.46
CA ASP A 114 -4.79 0.79 -0.81
C ASP A 114 -5.55 2.01 -0.30
N THR A 115 -6.84 1.83 -0.03
CA THR A 115 -7.74 2.85 0.49
C THR A 115 -7.87 2.80 2.02
N GLY A 116 -6.97 2.14 2.71
CA GLY A 116 -7.09 1.68 4.10
C GLY A 116 -7.05 2.75 5.18
N ALA A 117 -7.54 3.96 4.95
CA ALA A 117 -7.61 5.01 5.95
C ALA A 117 -8.91 5.80 5.87
N LEU A 118 -9.26 6.41 7.00
CA LEU A 118 -10.31 7.38 7.13
C LEU A 118 -9.82 8.46 8.10
N TYR A 119 -9.36 9.59 7.56
CA TYR A 119 -8.81 10.68 8.37
C TYR A 119 -9.87 11.65 8.88
N PHE A 120 -11.04 11.67 8.26
CA PHE A 120 -12.20 12.45 8.68
C PHE A 120 -13.39 11.52 8.88
N ASP A 121 -14.36 11.93 9.67
CA ASP A 121 -15.47 11.04 10.08
C ASP A 121 -16.42 10.65 8.93
N ASN A 122 -16.56 11.48 7.91
CA ASN A 122 -17.40 11.20 6.76
C ASN A 122 -16.65 10.43 5.67
N ALA A 123 -16.88 9.12 5.57
CA ALA A 123 -16.19 8.26 4.60
C ALA A 123 -16.48 8.64 3.14
N LYS A 124 -17.72 9.02 2.81
CA LYS A 124 -18.09 9.42 1.46
C LYS A 124 -17.39 10.72 1.05
N GLU A 125 -17.37 11.70 1.93
CA GLU A 125 -16.67 12.97 1.69
C GLU A 125 -15.17 12.74 1.53
N PHE A 126 -14.56 11.97 2.42
CA PHE A 126 -13.13 11.66 2.38
C PHE A 126 -12.72 10.98 1.08
N TYR A 127 -13.43 9.91 0.68
CA TYR A 127 -13.08 9.21 -0.56
C TYR A 127 -13.44 10.00 -1.81
N THR A 128 -14.50 10.81 -1.79
CA THR A 128 -14.82 11.74 -2.89
C THR A 128 -13.65 12.71 -3.07
N GLN A 129 -13.16 13.33 -1.99
CA GLN A 129 -12.01 14.21 -2.06
C GLN A 129 -10.80 13.48 -2.63
N MET A 130 -10.40 12.37 -2.03
CA MET A 130 -9.18 11.64 -2.36
C MET A 130 -9.18 11.05 -3.78
N LEU A 131 -10.28 10.42 -4.20
CA LEU A 131 -10.32 9.60 -5.41
C LEU A 131 -11.05 10.25 -6.60
N THR A 132 -11.59 11.46 -6.43
CA THR A 132 -12.26 12.17 -7.53
C THR A 132 -11.85 13.63 -7.68
N GLN A 133 -11.31 14.26 -6.62
CA GLN A 133 -10.89 15.67 -6.63
C GLN A 133 -9.36 15.82 -6.58
N ASP A 134 -8.67 15.13 -5.66
CA ASP A 134 -7.20 15.16 -5.61
C ASP A 134 -6.60 14.55 -6.86
N ILE A 135 -7.21 13.47 -7.39
CA ILE A 135 -6.96 12.92 -8.72
C ILE A 135 -8.29 12.69 -9.45
N PRO A 136 -8.37 12.90 -10.77
CA PRO A 136 -9.57 12.57 -11.52
C PRO A 136 -9.90 11.08 -11.44
N ILE A 137 -11.18 10.74 -11.21
CA ILE A 137 -11.63 9.34 -11.16
C ILE A 137 -11.23 8.54 -12.42
N THR A 138 -11.14 9.21 -13.56
CA THR A 138 -10.74 8.60 -14.84
C THR A 138 -9.29 8.13 -14.85
N TRP A 139 -8.41 8.65 -13.98
CA TRP A 139 -7.06 8.15 -13.86
C TRP A 139 -7.07 6.72 -13.30
N ILE A 140 -7.90 6.48 -12.29
CA ILE A 140 -8.07 5.15 -11.72
C ILE A 140 -8.76 4.24 -12.72
N ASP A 141 -9.92 4.65 -13.26
CA ASP A 141 -10.72 3.85 -14.19
C ASP A 141 -10.01 3.40 -15.47
N ARG A 142 -9.02 4.16 -15.91
CA ARG A 142 -8.34 3.89 -17.19
C ARG A 142 -6.92 3.38 -17.01
N SER A 143 -6.13 4.06 -16.18
CA SER A 143 -4.69 3.83 -16.12
C SER A 143 -4.25 3.02 -14.90
N LEU A 144 -4.91 3.22 -13.75
CA LEU A 144 -4.48 2.68 -12.46
C LEU A 144 -5.40 1.56 -11.91
N ARG A 145 -6.41 1.15 -12.67
CA ARG A 145 -7.46 0.23 -12.19
C ARG A 145 -6.93 -1.11 -11.64
N HIS A 146 -5.76 -1.56 -12.12
CA HIS A 146 -5.13 -2.81 -11.68
C HIS A 146 -4.19 -2.64 -10.49
N GLN A 147 -4.01 -1.42 -9.98
CA GLN A 147 -3.04 -1.11 -8.92
C GLN A 147 -3.70 -0.53 -7.66
N VAL A 148 -5.02 -0.30 -7.67
CA VAL A 148 -5.76 0.21 -6.51
C VAL A 148 -6.51 -0.93 -5.82
N MET A 149 -6.36 -1.02 -4.48
CA MET A 149 -7.00 -2.05 -3.67
C MET A 149 -7.86 -1.44 -2.58
N PHE A 150 -9.05 -2.03 -2.34
CA PHE A 150 -9.83 -1.69 -1.17
C PHE A 150 -9.14 -2.20 0.10
N GLY A 151 -9.02 -1.33 1.08
CA GLY A 151 -8.63 -1.64 2.45
C GLY A 151 -9.45 -0.79 3.41
N SER A 152 -9.73 -1.27 4.60
CA SER A 152 -10.49 -0.54 5.63
C SER A 152 -9.67 -0.19 6.87
N ASN A 153 -8.50 -0.82 7.03
CA ASN A 153 -7.73 -0.74 8.27
C ASN A 153 -8.55 -1.21 9.50
N ASN A 154 -9.48 -2.17 9.28
CA ASN A 154 -10.24 -2.81 10.36
C ASN A 154 -9.28 -3.48 11.35
N PRO A 155 -9.52 -3.41 12.67
CA PRO A 155 -10.74 -2.94 13.35
C PRO A 155 -10.76 -1.43 13.69
N ARG A 156 -9.77 -0.65 13.22
CA ARG A 156 -9.70 0.80 13.53
C ARG A 156 -10.87 1.58 12.96
N PHE A 157 -11.32 1.21 11.75
CA PHE A 157 -12.44 1.83 11.07
C PHE A 157 -13.50 0.80 10.68
N GLU A 158 -14.74 1.26 10.53
CA GLU A 158 -15.87 0.42 10.16
C GLU A 158 -15.82 0.10 8.67
N GLN A 159 -15.60 -1.18 8.36
CA GLN A 159 -15.35 -1.67 7.01
C GLN A 159 -16.53 -1.45 6.05
N ILE A 160 -17.77 -1.69 6.53
CA ILE A 160 -18.98 -1.64 5.67
C ILE A 160 -19.19 -0.23 5.16
N ARG A 161 -19.12 0.78 6.05
CA ARG A 161 -19.26 2.18 5.69
C ARG A 161 -18.24 2.63 4.63
N MET A 162 -16.98 2.19 4.80
CA MET A 162 -15.91 2.52 3.84
C MET A 162 -16.13 1.85 2.49
N ALA A 163 -16.55 0.58 2.48
CA ALA A 163 -16.85 -0.16 1.25
C ALA A 163 -17.99 0.50 0.47
N GLN A 164 -19.08 0.85 1.15
CA GLN A 164 -20.22 1.56 0.55
C GLN A 164 -19.82 2.90 -0.03
N ALA A 165 -19.02 3.68 0.69
CA ALA A 165 -18.54 4.98 0.21
C ALA A 165 -17.74 4.85 -1.09
N ILE A 166 -16.87 3.84 -1.24
CA ILE A 166 -16.12 3.58 -2.47
C ILE A 166 -17.04 3.13 -3.61
N GLN A 167 -18.02 2.26 -3.33
CA GLN A 167 -18.98 1.78 -4.32
C GLN A 167 -19.83 2.91 -4.92
N GLU A 168 -20.09 3.96 -4.15
CA GLU A 168 -20.89 5.12 -4.57
C GLU A 168 -20.10 6.20 -5.33
N LEU A 169 -18.78 6.07 -5.52
CA LEU A 169 -17.97 7.09 -6.19
C LEU A 169 -18.19 7.19 -7.70
N GLY A 170 -18.82 6.18 -8.31
CA GLY A 170 -19.12 6.19 -9.75
C GLY A 170 -18.03 5.58 -10.62
N PHE A 171 -17.18 4.71 -10.08
CA PHE A 171 -16.30 3.86 -10.87
C PHE A 171 -17.10 2.95 -11.82
N ARG A 172 -16.49 2.57 -12.94
CA ARG A 172 -17.05 1.51 -13.79
C ARG A 172 -17.14 0.22 -12.99
N GLU A 173 -18.17 -0.58 -13.23
CA GLU A 173 -18.37 -1.87 -12.56
C GLU A 173 -17.11 -2.76 -12.62
N SER A 174 -16.51 -2.87 -13.82
CA SER A 174 -15.28 -3.66 -14.00
C SER A 174 -14.07 -3.14 -13.20
N THR A 175 -13.98 -1.83 -12.96
CA THR A 175 -12.94 -1.22 -12.12
C THR A 175 -13.27 -1.46 -10.64
N LEU A 176 -14.52 -1.33 -10.26
CA LEU A 176 -14.98 -1.56 -8.90
C LEU A 176 -14.69 -3.00 -8.44
N GLU A 177 -14.97 -3.99 -9.30
CA GLU A 177 -14.62 -5.40 -9.00
C GLU A 177 -13.10 -5.61 -8.75
N LEU A 178 -12.27 -4.92 -9.54
CA LEU A 178 -10.81 -4.96 -9.35
C LEU A 178 -10.43 -4.37 -7.99
N ILE A 179 -10.90 -3.15 -7.69
CA ILE A 179 -10.60 -2.44 -6.44
C ILE A 179 -11.09 -3.23 -5.24
N MET A 180 -12.31 -3.77 -5.28
CA MET A 180 -12.96 -4.41 -4.14
C MET A 180 -12.39 -5.80 -3.78
N GLY A 181 -11.57 -6.41 -4.66
CA GLY A 181 -10.96 -7.69 -4.29
C GLY A 181 -9.97 -8.28 -5.29
N LYS A 182 -10.23 -8.20 -6.60
CA LYS A 182 -9.39 -8.89 -7.60
C LYS A 182 -7.93 -8.43 -7.56
N ASN A 183 -7.69 -7.12 -7.41
CA ASN A 183 -6.33 -6.58 -7.31
C ASN A 183 -5.60 -7.07 -6.05
N ALA A 184 -6.30 -7.21 -4.93
CA ALA A 184 -5.70 -7.72 -3.70
C ALA A 184 -5.30 -9.20 -3.83
N ILE A 185 -6.11 -10.00 -4.53
CA ILE A 185 -5.79 -11.39 -4.85
C ILE A 185 -4.52 -11.46 -5.71
N GLU A 186 -4.45 -10.67 -6.78
CA GLU A 186 -3.28 -10.58 -7.66
C GLU A 186 -2.04 -10.09 -6.90
N PHE A 187 -2.19 -9.03 -6.10
CA PHE A 187 -1.12 -8.48 -5.27
C PHE A 187 -0.53 -9.52 -4.32
N LEU A 188 -1.35 -10.40 -3.75
CA LEU A 188 -0.92 -11.48 -2.86
C LEU A 188 -0.34 -12.69 -3.59
N GLY A 189 -0.45 -12.76 -4.92
CA GLY A 189 0.04 -13.87 -5.74
C GLY A 189 -0.96 -15.03 -5.87
N GLY A 190 -2.24 -14.75 -5.69
CA GLY A 190 -3.33 -15.75 -5.76
C GLY A 190 -3.91 -16.12 -4.39
N LEU A 191 -4.94 -16.97 -4.41
CA LEU A 191 -5.67 -17.49 -3.23
C LEU A 191 -5.26 -18.94 -2.87
N ASP A 192 -4.02 -19.32 -3.03
CA ASP A 192 -3.54 -20.68 -2.67
C ASP A 192 -3.45 -20.87 -1.15
#